data_52834a31d76331f888401f9969f9a433
#
_entry.id   52834a31d76331f888401f9969f9a433
#
_cell.length_a   1.000
_cell.length_b   1.000
_cell.length_c   1.000
_cell.angle_alpha   90.00
_cell.angle_beta   90.00
_cell.angle_gamma   90.00
#
_symmetry.space_group_name_H-M   'P 1'
#
loop_
_entity.id
_entity.type
_entity.pdbx_description
1 polymer ?
#
loop_
_entity_poly.entity_id
_entity_poly.type
_entity_poly.pdbx_seq_one_letter_code
_entity_poly.pdbx_strand_id
1 'polypeptide(L)'
;MIRTLVMIALLILPHSVYGQAKGWEKEWTDALEGAKKEGKLVVATSPDPVMREIAAKFKARYGITVEHLAGSSSQLADRLGTERRAGINTVDVFLAGIQTVANILYPEKMLDPLKPALILPEVVDQKKWKRGKPWFIDPEERYVLRVYSTITGLLHINTEHVKSGELTNATDLLQTKWRGKIATEDPTVAGSGSNTAARIYLQMGEDFVKRLYLGQKVILTRDRRQLTDWLARGTYPISFGAQSSDVQKMIKERSPLKEVYGFPDMPPALTGSPWLLTLMNKAPHPNAARVFVNWIVSKEGLEIYARAEGRAALRTDTDESFLSAEERPKEGIKYFDTYDWQFTVTEKEKIRLRLKELLGR
;
A
#
# COMPACT_ATOMS: atom_id res chain seq x y z
N MET A 1 19.43 39.37 66.09
CA MET A 1 19.81 38.08 65.51
C MET A 1 19.01 37.87 64.23
N ILE A 2 19.58 38.22 63.06
CA ILE A 2 18.96 38.11 61.77
C ILE A 2 19.59 36.89 61.08
N ARG A 3 18.80 35.85 60.83
CA ARG A 3 19.25 34.68 60.10
C ARG A 3 18.97 34.89 58.60
N THR A 4 20.04 35.03 57.85
CA THR A 4 20.00 35.11 56.35
C THR A 4 19.84 33.71 55.76
N LEU A 5 18.74 33.47 55.11
CA LEU A 5 18.53 32.23 54.30
C LEU A 5 19.17 32.42 52.92
N VAL A 6 20.18 31.65 52.61
CA VAL A 6 20.75 31.55 51.25
C VAL A 6 19.98 30.50 50.46
N MET A 7 19.26 30.96 49.47
CA MET A 7 18.55 30.12 48.52
C MET A 7 19.50 29.75 47.38
N ILE A 8 19.94 28.51 47.31
CA ILE A 8 20.73 27.97 46.20
C ILE A 8 19.75 27.55 45.09
N ALA A 9 19.69 28.33 44.03
CA ALA A 9 18.97 27.96 42.82
C ALA A 9 19.80 26.95 42.03
N LEU A 10 19.33 25.70 41.97
CA LEU A 10 19.88 24.68 41.09
C LEU A 10 19.45 24.99 39.64
N LEU A 11 20.36 25.48 38.82
CA LEU A 11 20.21 25.59 37.37
C LEU A 11 20.32 24.19 36.78
N ILE A 12 19.15 23.58 36.46
CA ILE A 12 19.09 22.38 35.66
C ILE A 12 19.25 22.81 34.21
N LEU A 13 20.45 22.64 33.66
CA LEU A 13 20.72 22.79 32.22
C LEU A 13 20.15 21.57 31.47
N PRO A 14 19.41 21.76 30.36
CA PRO A 14 18.95 20.66 29.56
C PRO A 14 20.11 20.13 28.70
N HIS A 15 20.77 19.06 29.14
CA HIS A 15 21.96 18.47 28.50
C HIS A 15 21.67 17.37 27.49
N SER A 16 20.47 17.22 26.93
CA SER A 16 20.19 16.05 26.11
C SER A 16 19.72 16.28 24.64
N VAL A 17 19.58 17.52 24.19
CA VAL A 17 19.12 17.77 22.80
C VAL A 17 20.29 17.94 21.82
N TYR A 18 21.45 18.37 22.24
CA TYR A 18 22.61 18.63 21.36
C TYR A 18 23.44 17.38 21.00
N GLY A 19 23.35 16.31 21.76
CA GLY A 19 24.14 15.09 21.53
C GLY A 19 23.59 14.20 20.40
N GLN A 20 22.27 14.16 20.21
CA GLN A 20 21.64 13.38 19.13
C GLN A 20 21.78 14.05 17.77
N ALA A 21 21.86 15.37 17.70
CA ALA A 21 22.02 16.12 16.44
C ALA A 21 23.35 15.82 15.73
N LYS A 22 24.41 15.51 16.46
CA LYS A 22 25.74 15.22 15.87
C LYS A 22 25.94 13.75 15.42
N GLY A 23 25.08 12.83 15.81
CA GLY A 23 25.20 11.42 15.49
C GLY A 23 24.79 11.08 14.04
N TRP A 24 23.63 11.57 13.61
CA TRP A 24 23.07 11.26 12.30
C TRP A 24 23.90 11.84 11.13
N GLU A 25 24.52 13.02 11.30
CA GLU A 25 25.35 13.65 10.26
C GLU A 25 26.56 12.78 9.92
N LYS A 26 27.21 12.22 10.95
CA LYS A 26 28.30 11.28 10.77
C LYS A 26 27.83 10.00 10.07
N GLU A 27 26.77 9.41 10.56
CA GLU A 27 26.20 8.19 9.98
C GLU A 27 25.79 8.38 8.50
N TRP A 28 25.23 9.56 8.18
CA TRP A 28 24.85 9.90 6.82
C TRP A 28 26.09 10.09 5.92
N THR A 29 27.11 10.78 6.42
CA THR A 29 28.38 10.99 5.68
C THR A 29 29.07 9.65 5.42
N ASP A 30 29.17 8.80 6.44
CA ASP A 30 29.77 7.46 6.30
C ASP A 30 28.99 6.61 5.29
N ALA A 31 27.66 6.65 5.32
CA ALA A 31 26.82 5.96 4.35
C ALA A 31 26.99 6.49 2.92
N LEU A 32 27.07 7.80 2.72
CA LEU A 32 27.30 8.42 1.41
C LEU A 32 28.69 8.07 0.84
N GLU A 33 29.73 8.10 1.66
CA GLU A 33 31.08 7.73 1.24
C GLU A 33 31.15 6.24 0.85
N GLY A 34 30.52 5.37 1.67
CA GLY A 34 30.41 3.95 1.36
C GLY A 34 29.64 3.71 0.07
N ALA A 35 28.49 4.36 -0.08
CA ALA A 35 27.64 4.25 -1.26
C ALA A 35 28.31 4.70 -2.56
N LYS A 36 29.16 5.76 -2.50
CA LYS A 36 29.96 6.21 -3.64
C LYS A 36 31.02 5.19 -4.03
N LYS A 37 31.61 4.49 -3.06
CA LYS A 37 32.56 3.39 -3.33
C LYS A 37 31.87 2.17 -3.95
N GLU A 38 30.65 1.87 -3.50
CA GLU A 38 29.80 0.82 -4.07
C GLU A 38 29.33 1.19 -5.49
N GLY A 39 29.08 2.47 -5.78
CA GLY A 39 28.77 3.06 -7.08
C GLY A 39 27.39 2.73 -7.64
N LYS A 40 26.71 1.74 -7.09
CA LYS A 40 25.40 1.29 -7.53
C LYS A 40 24.59 0.63 -6.42
N LEU A 41 23.30 0.40 -6.69
CA LEU A 41 22.42 -0.51 -5.93
C LEU A 41 21.43 -1.19 -6.89
N VAL A 42 20.90 -2.33 -6.48
CA VAL A 42 19.88 -3.08 -7.21
C VAL A 42 18.55 -2.96 -6.48
N VAL A 43 17.55 -2.41 -7.16
CA VAL A 43 16.16 -2.30 -6.67
C VAL A 43 15.28 -3.28 -7.42
N ALA A 44 14.69 -4.24 -6.72
CA ALA A 44 13.71 -5.16 -7.27
C ALA A 44 12.29 -4.59 -7.12
N THR A 45 11.52 -4.58 -8.20
CA THR A 45 10.09 -4.22 -8.16
C THR A 45 9.36 -4.69 -9.44
N SER A 46 8.04 -4.54 -9.48
CA SER A 46 7.27 -4.75 -10.71
C SER A 46 7.74 -3.82 -11.84
N PRO A 47 7.55 -4.20 -13.11
CA PRO A 47 7.84 -3.32 -14.22
C PRO A 47 7.04 -2.02 -14.08
N ASP A 48 7.72 -0.92 -13.87
CA ASP A 48 7.11 0.39 -13.63
C ASP A 48 7.95 1.49 -14.32
N PRO A 49 7.37 2.22 -15.28
CA PRO A 49 8.08 3.28 -15.99
C PRO A 49 8.66 4.38 -15.09
N VAL A 50 8.05 4.64 -13.93
CA VAL A 50 8.50 5.66 -12.98
C VAL A 50 9.88 5.34 -12.40
N MET A 51 10.27 4.06 -12.39
CA MET A 51 11.60 3.66 -11.93
C MET A 51 12.74 4.30 -12.72
N ARG A 52 12.51 4.66 -13.99
CA ARG A 52 13.51 5.39 -14.79
C ARG A 52 13.74 6.80 -14.25
N GLU A 53 12.66 7.49 -13.87
CA GLU A 53 12.75 8.83 -13.29
C GLU A 53 13.41 8.78 -11.91
N ILE A 54 13.01 7.82 -11.06
CA ILE A 54 13.60 7.60 -9.74
C ILE A 54 15.10 7.34 -9.86
N ALA A 55 15.50 6.43 -10.75
CA ALA A 55 16.90 6.10 -10.97
C ALA A 55 17.71 7.31 -11.48
N ALA A 56 17.14 8.09 -12.43
CA ALA A 56 17.80 9.27 -12.98
C ALA A 56 18.00 10.36 -11.90
N LYS A 57 16.96 10.65 -11.11
CA LYS A 57 17.03 11.66 -10.03
C LYS A 57 17.97 11.25 -8.91
N PHE A 58 17.93 9.97 -8.50
CA PHE A 58 18.83 9.47 -7.49
C PHE A 58 20.30 9.55 -7.95
N LYS A 59 20.57 9.13 -9.20
CA LYS A 59 21.91 9.23 -9.79
C LYS A 59 22.39 10.67 -9.92
N ALA A 60 21.53 11.59 -10.37
CA ALA A 60 21.86 13.01 -10.48
C ALA A 60 22.22 13.62 -9.12
N ARG A 61 21.54 13.21 -8.05
CA ARG A 61 21.75 13.74 -6.70
C ARG A 61 22.98 13.17 -5.99
N TYR A 62 23.20 11.86 -6.11
CA TYR A 62 24.21 11.15 -5.30
C TYR A 62 25.36 10.54 -6.11
N GLY A 63 25.25 10.49 -7.43
CA GLY A 63 26.24 9.85 -8.32
C GLY A 63 26.16 8.31 -8.33
N ILE A 64 25.15 7.71 -7.69
CA ILE A 64 24.98 6.27 -7.52
C ILE A 64 24.00 5.75 -8.56
N THR A 65 24.35 4.66 -9.25
CA THR A 65 23.47 4.07 -10.27
C THR A 65 22.43 3.14 -9.62
N VAL A 66 21.16 3.27 -9.98
CA VAL A 66 20.11 2.33 -9.60
C VAL A 66 19.90 1.34 -10.76
N GLU A 67 20.17 0.07 -10.50
CA GLU A 67 19.85 -1.03 -11.41
C GLU A 67 18.45 -1.56 -11.05
N HIS A 68 17.51 -1.46 -11.99
CA HIS A 68 16.13 -1.92 -11.78
C HIS A 68 15.99 -3.38 -12.21
N LEU A 69 15.79 -4.28 -11.24
CA LEU A 69 15.40 -5.66 -11.49
C LEU A 69 13.88 -5.77 -11.58
N ALA A 70 13.35 -5.75 -12.81
CA ALA A 70 11.92 -5.74 -13.07
C ALA A 70 11.35 -7.16 -13.19
N GLY A 71 10.23 -7.41 -12.51
CA GLY A 71 9.49 -8.69 -12.58
C GLY A 71 8.28 -8.70 -11.67
N SER A 72 7.40 -9.70 -11.78
CA SER A 72 6.34 -9.84 -10.78
C SER A 72 6.96 -10.10 -9.40
N SER A 73 6.38 -9.49 -8.36
CA SER A 73 6.98 -9.57 -7.01
C SER A 73 7.14 -11.01 -6.52
N SER A 74 6.20 -11.91 -6.83
CA SER A 74 6.29 -13.33 -6.45
C SER A 74 7.43 -14.04 -7.19
N GLN A 75 7.51 -13.87 -8.52
CA GLN A 75 8.59 -14.49 -9.31
C GLN A 75 9.98 -14.00 -8.87
N LEU A 76 10.10 -12.70 -8.58
CA LEU A 76 11.36 -12.14 -8.04
C LEU A 76 11.68 -12.73 -6.67
N ALA A 77 10.71 -12.85 -5.77
CA ALA A 77 10.92 -13.43 -4.45
C ALA A 77 11.34 -14.92 -4.53
N ASP A 78 10.68 -15.71 -5.39
CA ASP A 78 11.02 -17.12 -5.62
C ASP A 78 12.46 -17.26 -6.19
N ARG A 79 12.82 -16.41 -7.15
CA ARG A 79 14.16 -16.35 -7.69
C ARG A 79 15.20 -16.03 -6.60
N LEU A 80 14.95 -14.96 -5.83
CA LEU A 80 15.84 -14.55 -4.74
C LEU A 80 15.97 -15.62 -3.66
N GLY A 81 14.88 -16.33 -3.33
CA GLY A 81 14.93 -17.49 -2.43
C GLY A 81 15.85 -18.58 -2.95
N THR A 82 15.83 -18.86 -4.26
CA THR A 82 16.70 -19.83 -4.91
C THR A 82 18.16 -19.39 -4.91
N GLU A 83 18.43 -18.13 -5.31
CA GLU A 83 19.78 -17.54 -5.29
C GLU A 83 20.40 -17.58 -3.89
N ARG A 84 19.62 -17.24 -2.85
CA ARG A 84 20.08 -17.28 -1.44
C ARG A 84 20.44 -18.68 -0.96
N ARG A 85 19.70 -19.70 -1.35
CA ARG A 85 20.06 -21.10 -1.03
C ARG A 85 21.41 -21.50 -1.66
N ALA A 86 21.78 -20.87 -2.77
CA ALA A 86 23.08 -21.02 -3.40
C ALA A 86 24.15 -20.04 -2.85
N GLY A 87 23.85 -19.27 -1.79
CA GLY A 87 24.76 -18.29 -1.21
C GLY A 87 24.88 -16.97 -2.00
N ILE A 88 24.01 -16.75 -2.98
CA ILE A 88 24.04 -15.59 -3.87
C ILE A 88 23.02 -14.55 -3.37
N ASN A 89 23.46 -13.29 -3.25
CA ASN A 89 22.60 -12.15 -2.90
C ASN A 89 22.79 -11.09 -3.98
N THR A 90 21.72 -10.69 -4.64
CA THR A 90 21.76 -9.85 -5.85
C THR A 90 20.94 -8.57 -5.72
N VAL A 91 20.12 -8.42 -4.68
CA VAL A 91 19.20 -7.30 -4.50
C VAL A 91 19.45 -6.61 -3.17
N ASP A 92 19.41 -5.28 -3.19
CA ASP A 92 19.63 -4.42 -2.03
C ASP A 92 18.31 -3.96 -1.40
N VAL A 93 17.35 -3.54 -2.25
CA VAL A 93 16.04 -3.03 -1.84
C VAL A 93 14.96 -3.73 -2.64
N PHE A 94 13.88 -4.16 -1.97
CA PHE A 94 12.73 -4.72 -2.67
C PHE A 94 11.48 -3.88 -2.37
N LEU A 95 10.87 -3.36 -3.41
CA LEU A 95 9.58 -2.67 -3.39
C LEU A 95 8.50 -3.66 -3.84
N ALA A 96 7.76 -4.23 -2.91
CA ALA A 96 6.85 -5.33 -3.19
C ALA A 96 5.45 -5.13 -2.58
N GLY A 97 4.46 -5.84 -3.12
CA GLY A 97 3.12 -5.89 -2.54
C GLY A 97 3.07 -6.73 -1.26
N ILE A 98 2.06 -6.47 -0.44
CA ILE A 98 1.89 -7.09 0.89
C ILE A 98 1.91 -8.63 0.85
N GLN A 99 1.35 -9.26 -0.20
CA GLN A 99 1.31 -10.72 -0.31
C GLN A 99 2.72 -11.33 -0.37
N THR A 100 3.59 -10.76 -1.20
CA THR A 100 4.98 -11.22 -1.33
C THR A 100 5.76 -10.97 -0.06
N VAL A 101 5.60 -9.79 0.53
CA VAL A 101 6.33 -9.43 1.76
C VAL A 101 5.90 -10.31 2.92
N ALA A 102 4.60 -10.43 3.17
CA ALA A 102 4.07 -11.10 4.35
C ALA A 102 4.13 -12.64 4.26
N ASN A 103 4.05 -13.21 3.06
CA ASN A 103 4.00 -14.67 2.88
C ASN A 103 5.33 -15.29 2.40
N ILE A 104 6.29 -14.48 1.92
CA ILE A 104 7.58 -14.99 1.43
C ILE A 104 8.73 -14.29 2.14
N LEU A 105 8.94 -12.98 1.91
CA LEU A 105 10.17 -12.31 2.35
C LEU A 105 10.34 -12.29 3.87
N TYR A 106 9.27 -11.98 4.59
CA TYR A 106 9.30 -11.87 6.05
C TYR A 106 9.45 -13.25 6.75
N PRO A 107 8.62 -14.27 6.45
CA PRO A 107 8.77 -15.58 7.11
C PRO A 107 10.07 -16.29 6.75
N GLU A 108 10.63 -16.07 5.55
CA GLU A 108 11.93 -16.61 5.15
C GLU A 108 13.13 -15.79 5.67
N LYS A 109 12.86 -14.79 6.52
CA LYS A 109 13.88 -13.93 7.14
C LYS A 109 14.83 -13.29 6.11
N MET A 110 14.27 -12.84 5.00
CA MET A 110 15.03 -12.23 3.89
C MET A 110 15.26 -10.73 4.08
N LEU A 111 14.76 -10.13 5.15
CA LEU A 111 14.78 -8.68 5.38
C LEU A 111 15.74 -8.30 6.50
N ASP A 112 16.40 -7.15 6.33
CA ASP A 112 17.07 -6.44 7.40
C ASP A 112 16.15 -5.39 8.02
N PRO A 113 16.39 -5.01 9.28
CA PRO A 113 15.63 -3.95 9.93
C PRO A 113 15.74 -2.62 9.18
N LEU A 114 14.65 -2.20 8.56
CA LEU A 114 14.58 -0.93 7.84
C LEU A 114 14.51 0.27 8.79
N LYS A 115 13.80 0.15 9.92
CA LYS A 115 13.58 1.27 10.86
C LYS A 115 14.86 1.93 11.35
N PRO A 116 15.91 1.20 11.80
CA PRO A 116 17.17 1.81 12.20
C PRO A 116 18.04 2.28 11.01
N ALA A 117 17.72 1.89 9.78
CA ALA A 117 18.41 2.39 8.59
C ALA A 117 17.94 3.80 8.18
N LEU A 118 16.78 4.24 8.66
CA LEU A 118 16.27 5.60 8.44
C LEU A 118 16.93 6.57 9.41
N ILE A 119 17.75 7.48 8.91
CA ILE A 119 18.60 8.37 9.71
C ILE A 119 18.41 9.84 9.42
N LEU A 120 17.89 10.23 8.26
CA LEU A 120 17.69 11.64 7.96
C LEU A 120 16.62 12.25 8.88
N PRO A 121 16.88 13.43 9.51
CA PRO A 121 15.94 14.09 10.41
C PRO A 121 14.56 14.27 9.80
N GLU A 122 14.47 14.68 8.52
CA GLU A 122 13.20 14.84 7.82
C GLU A 122 12.42 13.53 7.66
N VAL A 123 13.11 12.38 7.65
CA VAL A 123 12.50 11.06 7.49
C VAL A 123 12.03 10.50 8.82
N VAL A 124 12.78 10.73 9.89
CA VAL A 124 12.45 10.22 11.24
C VAL A 124 11.56 11.15 12.03
N ASP A 125 11.37 12.40 11.58
CA ASP A 125 10.46 13.35 12.23
C ASP A 125 9.01 12.84 12.14
N GLN A 126 8.48 12.47 13.30
CA GLN A 126 7.11 11.93 13.41
C GLN A 126 6.04 12.89 12.90
N LYS A 127 6.25 14.21 13.02
CA LYS A 127 5.30 15.24 12.54
C LYS A 127 5.15 15.26 11.01
N LYS A 128 6.11 14.71 10.31
CA LYS A 128 6.09 14.59 8.84
C LYS A 128 5.26 13.40 8.34
N TRP A 129 4.70 12.59 9.23
CA TRP A 129 3.92 11.41 8.88
C TRP A 129 2.46 11.56 9.30
N LYS A 130 1.52 11.27 8.40
CA LYS A 130 0.06 11.46 8.61
C LYS A 130 -0.51 10.72 9.82
N ARG A 131 0.16 9.67 10.31
CA ARG A 131 -0.25 8.95 11.53
C ARG A 131 0.57 9.32 12.76
N GLY A 132 1.32 10.42 12.69
CA GLY A 132 2.23 10.82 13.76
C GLY A 132 3.45 9.91 13.91
N LYS A 133 3.65 8.95 12.99
CA LYS A 133 4.86 8.09 12.91
C LYS A 133 4.94 7.42 11.53
N PRO A 134 6.15 6.99 11.08
CA PRO A 134 6.28 6.10 9.93
C PRO A 134 5.43 4.82 10.12
N TRP A 135 4.74 4.39 9.08
CA TRP A 135 3.81 3.28 9.19
C TRP A 135 4.46 1.94 8.82
N PHE A 136 5.12 1.34 9.79
CA PHE A 136 5.56 -0.05 9.68
C PHE A 136 4.37 -0.99 9.89
N ILE A 137 4.21 -1.97 9.02
CA ILE A 137 3.03 -2.86 9.00
C ILE A 137 3.32 -4.29 9.44
N ASP A 138 4.59 -4.67 9.55
CA ASP A 138 5.00 -5.96 10.09
C ASP A 138 4.78 -6.04 11.61
N PRO A 139 4.64 -7.25 12.20
CA PRO A 139 4.34 -7.43 13.63
C PRO A 139 5.36 -6.79 14.58
N GLU A 140 6.62 -6.64 14.13
CA GLU A 140 7.69 -6.02 14.93
C GLU A 140 7.79 -4.50 14.71
N GLU A 141 6.98 -3.92 13.84
CA GLU A 141 7.05 -2.50 13.39
C GLU A 141 8.47 -2.07 13.01
N ARG A 142 9.18 -2.87 12.21
CA ARG A 142 10.62 -2.70 12.01
C ARG A 142 11.13 -2.92 10.58
N TYR A 143 10.50 -3.79 9.79
CA TYR A 143 11.04 -4.30 8.53
C TYR A 143 10.33 -3.75 7.30
N VAL A 144 9.03 -3.49 7.39
CA VAL A 144 8.17 -3.25 6.23
C VAL A 144 7.48 -1.90 6.36
N LEU A 145 7.98 -0.92 5.64
CA LEU A 145 7.43 0.44 5.67
C LEU A 145 6.41 0.64 4.55
N ARG A 146 5.18 0.97 4.93
CA ARG A 146 4.16 1.48 4.02
C ARG A 146 4.37 2.96 3.80
N VAL A 147 4.42 3.39 2.56
CA VAL A 147 4.74 4.78 2.18
C VAL A 147 3.58 5.49 1.48
N TYR A 148 2.60 4.73 0.97
CA TYR A 148 1.40 5.25 0.30
C TYR A 148 0.13 4.67 0.89
N SER A 149 -0.97 5.44 0.81
CA SER A 149 -2.30 5.00 1.20
C SER A 149 -3.34 5.67 0.30
N THR A 150 -4.08 4.88 -0.45
CA THR A 150 -5.10 5.36 -1.39
C THR A 150 -6.43 4.70 -1.08
N ILE A 151 -7.51 5.42 -1.23
CA ILE A 151 -8.84 4.83 -1.13
C ILE A 151 -9.05 3.92 -2.35
N THR A 152 -9.49 2.70 -2.12
CA THR A 152 -9.82 1.75 -3.20
C THR A 152 -11.32 1.62 -3.36
N GLY A 153 -11.77 1.57 -4.60
CA GLY A 153 -13.16 1.32 -4.93
C GLY A 153 -13.68 0.00 -4.38
N LEU A 154 -14.96 -0.03 -4.08
CA LEU A 154 -15.67 -1.22 -3.69
C LEU A 154 -16.30 -1.89 -4.90
N LEU A 155 -17.01 -1.11 -5.69
CA LEU A 155 -17.74 -1.55 -6.87
C LEU A 155 -17.84 -0.42 -7.91
N HIS A 156 -18.23 -0.78 -9.13
CA HIS A 156 -18.56 0.16 -10.19
C HIS A 156 -20.02 0.01 -10.59
N ILE A 157 -20.64 1.12 -10.98
CA ILE A 157 -22.02 1.13 -11.47
C ILE A 157 -22.13 1.80 -12.83
N ASN A 158 -23.11 1.35 -13.64
CA ASN A 158 -23.53 2.05 -14.83
C ASN A 158 -24.71 2.97 -14.47
N THR A 159 -24.51 4.29 -14.59
CA THR A 159 -25.46 5.31 -14.15
C THR A 159 -26.71 5.47 -15.03
N GLU A 160 -26.73 4.83 -16.20
CA GLU A 160 -27.96 4.72 -17.00
C GLU A 160 -28.96 3.76 -16.38
N HIS A 161 -28.47 2.75 -15.65
CA HIS A 161 -29.27 1.68 -15.06
C HIS A 161 -29.41 1.77 -13.53
N VAL A 162 -28.43 2.41 -12.86
CA VAL A 162 -28.41 2.65 -11.41
C VAL A 162 -28.50 4.15 -11.18
N LYS A 163 -29.66 4.64 -10.82
CA LYS A 163 -29.89 6.09 -10.64
C LYS A 163 -29.35 6.61 -9.32
N SER A 164 -29.08 7.91 -9.28
CA SER A 164 -28.68 8.58 -8.05
C SER A 164 -29.68 8.30 -6.93
N GLY A 165 -29.19 7.95 -5.73
CA GLY A 165 -30.02 7.62 -4.56
C GLY A 165 -30.53 6.18 -4.49
N GLU A 166 -30.30 5.33 -5.51
CA GLU A 166 -30.73 3.92 -5.47
C GLU A 166 -29.79 2.99 -4.70
N LEU A 167 -28.53 3.41 -4.53
CA LEU A 167 -27.52 2.73 -3.71
C LEU A 167 -26.91 3.75 -2.74
N THR A 168 -27.48 3.86 -1.56
CA THR A 168 -27.05 4.76 -0.48
C THR A 168 -26.37 4.01 0.67
N ASN A 169 -26.71 2.72 0.81
CA ASN A 169 -26.13 1.79 1.76
C ASN A 169 -25.74 0.48 1.06
N ALA A 170 -24.83 -0.28 1.64
CA ALA A 170 -24.47 -1.61 1.11
C ALA A 170 -25.69 -2.55 1.12
N THR A 171 -26.57 -2.41 2.12
CA THR A 171 -27.80 -3.18 2.22
C THR A 171 -28.77 -2.96 1.07
N ASP A 172 -28.68 -1.85 0.34
CA ASP A 172 -29.51 -1.60 -0.86
C ASP A 172 -29.19 -2.58 -1.99
N LEU A 173 -27.97 -3.16 -2.03
CA LEU A 173 -27.61 -4.22 -2.96
C LEU A 173 -28.46 -5.49 -2.82
N LEU A 174 -29.16 -5.66 -1.69
CA LEU A 174 -30.03 -6.81 -1.42
C LEU A 174 -31.47 -6.59 -1.88
N GLN A 175 -31.80 -5.45 -2.47
CA GLN A 175 -33.15 -5.17 -3.00
C GLN A 175 -33.43 -6.07 -4.21
N THR A 176 -34.67 -6.54 -4.32
CA THR A 176 -35.12 -7.48 -5.37
C THR A 176 -34.85 -6.98 -6.79
N LYS A 177 -34.91 -5.65 -7.00
CA LYS A 177 -34.60 -5.05 -8.33
C LYS A 177 -33.20 -5.33 -8.87
N TRP A 178 -32.24 -5.66 -8.00
CA TRP A 178 -30.87 -5.99 -8.38
C TRP A 178 -30.61 -7.48 -8.60
N ARG A 179 -31.60 -8.31 -8.37
CA ARG A 179 -31.48 -9.76 -8.55
C ARG A 179 -31.12 -10.11 -9.99
N GLY A 180 -29.98 -10.80 -10.18
CA GLY A 180 -29.44 -11.15 -11.50
C GLY A 180 -28.83 -9.97 -12.26
N LYS A 181 -28.62 -8.81 -11.62
CA LYS A 181 -28.01 -7.61 -12.22
C LYS A 181 -26.65 -7.24 -11.67
N ILE A 182 -26.09 -8.08 -10.83
CA ILE A 182 -24.77 -7.90 -10.22
C ILE A 182 -23.81 -8.94 -10.77
N ALA A 183 -22.63 -8.54 -11.19
CA ALA A 183 -21.55 -9.44 -11.59
C ALA A 183 -20.29 -9.17 -10.77
N THR A 184 -19.47 -10.20 -10.58
CA THR A 184 -18.21 -10.09 -9.82
C THR A 184 -17.15 -11.05 -10.35
N GLU A 185 -15.89 -10.71 -10.09
CA GLU A 185 -14.81 -11.68 -10.19
C GLU A 185 -15.02 -12.82 -9.18
N ASP A 186 -14.75 -14.06 -9.59
CA ASP A 186 -15.00 -15.26 -8.77
C ASP A 186 -14.31 -15.17 -7.38
N PRO A 187 -15.07 -15.06 -6.27
CA PRO A 187 -14.52 -14.87 -4.94
C PRO A 187 -13.87 -16.14 -4.36
N THR A 188 -14.06 -17.29 -4.99
CA THR A 188 -13.54 -18.58 -4.53
C THR A 188 -12.11 -18.85 -5.01
N VAL A 189 -11.63 -18.03 -5.94
CA VAL A 189 -10.27 -18.09 -6.48
C VAL A 189 -9.43 -16.96 -5.89
N ALA A 190 -8.16 -17.22 -5.58
CA ALA A 190 -7.26 -16.19 -5.08
C ALA A 190 -7.10 -15.07 -6.12
N GLY A 191 -7.36 -13.83 -5.71
CA GLY A 191 -7.33 -12.65 -6.58
C GLY A 191 -8.09 -11.47 -6.01
N SER A 192 -8.41 -10.48 -6.87
CA SER A 192 -9.14 -9.28 -6.43
C SER A 192 -10.58 -9.60 -6.05
N GLY A 193 -11.23 -10.58 -6.68
CA GLY A 193 -12.57 -11.03 -6.30
C GLY A 193 -12.64 -11.56 -4.87
N SER A 194 -11.69 -12.44 -4.48
CA SER A 194 -11.62 -12.94 -3.10
C SER A 194 -11.25 -11.84 -2.09
N ASN A 195 -10.41 -10.88 -2.46
CA ASN A 195 -10.07 -9.76 -1.59
C ASN A 195 -11.29 -8.88 -1.31
N THR A 196 -12.08 -8.54 -2.35
CA THR A 196 -13.31 -7.76 -2.21
C THR A 196 -14.36 -8.51 -1.39
N ALA A 197 -14.55 -9.80 -1.67
CA ALA A 197 -15.52 -10.62 -0.92
C ALA A 197 -15.11 -10.80 0.55
N ALA A 198 -13.82 -10.96 0.85
CA ALA A 198 -13.33 -11.01 2.21
C ALA A 198 -13.54 -9.69 2.96
N ARG A 199 -13.33 -8.56 2.30
CA ARG A 199 -13.67 -7.24 2.84
C ARG A 199 -15.16 -7.15 3.18
N ILE A 200 -16.04 -7.54 2.25
CA ILE A 200 -17.50 -7.54 2.46
C ILE A 200 -17.86 -8.45 3.63
N TYR A 201 -17.27 -9.64 3.68
CA TYR A 201 -17.49 -10.60 4.77
C TYR A 201 -17.14 -10.03 6.15
N LEU A 202 -15.99 -9.38 6.28
CA LEU A 202 -15.54 -8.81 7.55
C LEU A 202 -16.33 -7.57 7.98
N GLN A 203 -16.80 -6.77 7.02
CA GLN A 203 -17.55 -5.56 7.33
C GLN A 203 -19.05 -5.82 7.54
N MET A 204 -19.65 -6.78 6.82
CA MET A 204 -21.09 -6.99 6.76
C MET A 204 -21.54 -8.36 7.32
N GLY A 205 -20.62 -9.29 7.53
CA GLY A 205 -20.90 -10.63 8.04
C GLY A 205 -21.31 -11.66 6.99
N GLU A 206 -21.37 -12.92 7.41
CA GLU A 206 -21.64 -14.08 6.54
C GLU A 206 -23.04 -14.06 5.95
N ASP A 207 -24.05 -13.66 6.75
CA ASP A 207 -25.45 -13.61 6.27
C ASP A 207 -25.61 -12.62 5.11
N PHE A 208 -25.01 -11.45 5.23
CA PHE A 208 -25.01 -10.48 4.13
C PHE A 208 -24.39 -11.06 2.86
N VAL A 209 -23.25 -11.73 2.99
CA VAL A 209 -22.54 -12.37 1.86
C VAL A 209 -23.41 -13.45 1.20
N LYS A 210 -24.08 -14.30 1.97
CA LYS A 210 -25.03 -15.31 1.45
C LYS A 210 -26.16 -14.64 0.69
N ARG A 211 -26.80 -13.63 1.27
CA ARG A 211 -27.89 -12.90 0.65
C ARG A 211 -27.44 -12.17 -0.61
N LEU A 212 -26.24 -11.60 -0.61
CA LEU A 212 -25.67 -10.95 -1.78
C LEU A 212 -25.37 -11.96 -2.89
N TYR A 213 -24.52 -12.95 -2.66
CA TYR A 213 -24.05 -13.83 -3.73
C TYR A 213 -25.13 -14.80 -4.21
N LEU A 214 -25.82 -15.47 -3.30
CA LEU A 214 -26.83 -16.47 -3.62
C LEU A 214 -28.23 -15.83 -3.79
N GLY A 215 -28.64 -14.98 -2.86
CA GLY A 215 -29.95 -14.33 -2.88
C GLY A 215 -30.12 -13.43 -4.10
N GLN A 216 -29.14 -12.64 -4.45
CA GLN A 216 -29.15 -11.78 -5.64
C GLN A 216 -28.75 -12.50 -6.94
N LYS A 217 -28.40 -13.80 -6.88
CA LYS A 217 -27.95 -14.57 -8.06
C LYS A 217 -26.80 -13.86 -8.78
N VAL A 218 -25.78 -13.46 -8.04
CA VAL A 218 -24.61 -12.74 -8.58
C VAL A 218 -23.89 -13.60 -9.62
N ILE A 219 -23.58 -13.00 -10.75
CA ILE A 219 -22.87 -13.66 -11.85
C ILE A 219 -21.38 -13.62 -11.56
N LEU A 220 -20.74 -14.80 -11.65
CA LEU A 220 -19.30 -14.97 -11.38
C LEU A 220 -18.54 -15.19 -12.67
N THR A 221 -17.42 -14.49 -12.84
CA THR A 221 -16.47 -14.72 -13.94
C THR A 221 -15.05 -14.62 -13.44
N ARG A 222 -14.07 -15.18 -14.16
CA ARG A 222 -12.64 -15.03 -13.91
C ARG A 222 -12.00 -14.01 -14.85
N ASP A 223 -12.78 -13.48 -15.76
CA ASP A 223 -12.32 -12.52 -16.77
C ASP A 223 -12.77 -11.10 -16.37
N ARG A 224 -11.81 -10.29 -15.92
CA ARG A 224 -12.04 -8.91 -15.52
C ARG A 224 -12.36 -7.99 -16.69
N ARG A 225 -11.89 -8.30 -17.91
CA ARG A 225 -12.26 -7.54 -19.11
C ARG A 225 -13.73 -7.77 -19.44
N GLN A 226 -14.18 -9.03 -19.34
CA GLN A 226 -15.59 -9.37 -19.50
C GLN A 226 -16.48 -8.63 -18.49
N LEU A 227 -16.03 -8.51 -17.21
CA LEU A 227 -16.75 -7.70 -16.23
C LEU A 227 -16.86 -6.24 -16.64
N THR A 228 -15.78 -5.66 -17.15
CA THR A 228 -15.74 -4.27 -17.62
C THR A 228 -16.69 -4.07 -18.82
N ASP A 229 -16.68 -4.98 -19.77
CA ASP A 229 -17.59 -4.96 -20.95
C ASP A 229 -19.06 -5.07 -20.54
N TRP A 230 -19.39 -5.98 -19.63
CA TRP A 230 -20.74 -6.14 -19.12
C TRP A 230 -21.25 -4.91 -18.39
N LEU A 231 -20.38 -4.30 -17.57
CA LEU A 231 -20.68 -3.05 -16.88
C LEU A 231 -20.93 -1.90 -17.85
N ALA A 232 -20.03 -1.72 -18.83
CA ALA A 232 -20.12 -0.65 -19.81
C ALA A 232 -21.39 -0.75 -20.66
N ARG A 233 -21.80 -1.95 -21.06
CA ARG A 233 -23.03 -2.20 -21.82
C ARG A 233 -24.29 -2.22 -20.96
N GLY A 234 -24.20 -2.13 -19.63
CA GLY A 234 -25.32 -2.22 -18.71
C GLY A 234 -25.94 -3.62 -18.58
N THR A 235 -25.29 -4.68 -19.13
CA THR A 235 -25.74 -6.07 -19.00
C THR A 235 -25.83 -6.46 -17.52
N TYR A 236 -24.79 -6.15 -16.77
CA TYR A 236 -24.74 -6.20 -15.30
C TYR A 236 -24.31 -4.84 -14.79
N PRO A 237 -25.28 -3.96 -14.47
CA PRO A 237 -25.01 -2.55 -14.17
C PRO A 237 -24.32 -2.31 -12.83
N ILE A 238 -24.08 -3.35 -12.04
CA ILE A 238 -23.31 -3.31 -10.79
C ILE A 238 -22.21 -4.37 -10.88
N SER A 239 -20.95 -3.97 -10.71
CA SER A 239 -19.82 -4.87 -10.84
C SER A 239 -18.82 -4.71 -9.69
N PHE A 240 -18.44 -5.83 -9.06
CA PHE A 240 -17.29 -5.92 -8.16
C PHE A 240 -16.12 -6.52 -8.94
N GLY A 241 -14.97 -5.81 -8.99
CA GLY A 241 -13.75 -6.33 -9.60
C GLY A 241 -13.57 -6.08 -11.09
N ALA A 242 -14.40 -5.22 -11.72
CA ALA A 242 -14.08 -4.68 -13.05
C ALA A 242 -12.67 -4.06 -13.05
N GLN A 243 -12.02 -4.01 -14.21
CA GLN A 243 -10.67 -3.49 -14.35
C GLN A 243 -10.66 -1.96 -14.11
N SER A 244 -10.25 -1.53 -12.92
CA SER A 244 -10.36 -0.11 -12.50
C SER A 244 -9.66 0.85 -13.47
N SER A 245 -8.49 0.49 -14.02
CA SER A 245 -7.80 1.33 -15.02
C SER A 245 -8.65 1.58 -16.26
N ASP A 246 -9.31 0.54 -16.77
CA ASP A 246 -10.15 0.63 -17.96
C ASP A 246 -11.43 1.41 -17.65
N VAL A 247 -12.05 1.16 -16.48
CA VAL A 247 -13.23 1.92 -16.04
C VAL A 247 -12.90 3.40 -15.86
N GLN A 248 -11.77 3.74 -15.24
CA GLN A 248 -11.34 5.13 -15.07
C GLN A 248 -11.07 5.82 -16.42
N LYS A 249 -10.49 5.10 -17.39
CA LYS A 249 -10.34 5.60 -18.75
C LYS A 249 -11.70 5.90 -19.38
N MET A 250 -12.64 4.95 -19.29
CA MET A 250 -14.01 5.12 -19.83
C MET A 250 -14.74 6.30 -19.15
N ILE A 251 -14.59 6.48 -17.84
CA ILE A 251 -15.16 7.64 -17.11
C ILE A 251 -14.60 8.96 -17.66
N LYS A 252 -13.28 9.04 -17.90
CA LYS A 252 -12.65 10.21 -18.52
C LYS A 252 -13.15 10.47 -19.94
N GLU A 253 -13.50 9.43 -20.67
CA GLU A 253 -14.12 9.47 -22.01
C GLU A 253 -15.65 9.70 -21.95
N ARG A 254 -16.18 10.08 -20.78
CA ARG A 254 -17.59 10.40 -20.52
C ARG A 254 -18.56 9.22 -20.65
N SER A 255 -18.09 8.01 -20.47
CA SER A 255 -18.98 6.84 -20.33
C SER A 255 -19.85 6.97 -19.05
N PRO A 256 -21.08 6.43 -19.04
CA PRO A 256 -22.00 6.54 -17.91
C PRO A 256 -21.61 5.58 -16.77
N LEU A 257 -20.34 5.58 -16.39
CA LEU A 257 -19.81 4.73 -15.33
C LEU A 257 -19.42 5.58 -14.12
N LYS A 258 -19.54 4.97 -12.93
CA LYS A 258 -19.11 5.58 -11.67
C LYS A 258 -18.49 4.54 -10.77
N GLU A 259 -17.40 4.93 -10.10
CA GLU A 259 -16.81 4.16 -9.02
C GLU A 259 -17.48 4.50 -7.69
N VAL A 260 -17.77 3.49 -6.88
CA VAL A 260 -18.30 3.62 -5.51
C VAL A 260 -17.26 3.10 -4.55
N TYR A 261 -16.76 3.96 -3.69
CA TYR A 261 -15.66 3.63 -2.77
C TYR A 261 -16.13 2.89 -1.51
N GLY A 262 -17.36 3.14 -1.08
CA GLY A 262 -17.97 2.52 0.10
C GLY A 262 -19.34 3.13 0.39
N PHE A 263 -19.91 2.73 1.51
CA PHE A 263 -21.21 3.17 2.00
C PHE A 263 -21.13 3.53 3.49
N PRO A 264 -22.12 4.23 4.06
CA PRO A 264 -22.15 4.51 5.50
C PRO A 264 -22.11 3.24 6.37
N ASP A 265 -22.80 2.18 5.95
CA ASP A 265 -22.83 0.86 6.61
C ASP A 265 -21.68 -0.08 6.19
N MET A 266 -20.91 0.27 5.16
CA MET A 266 -19.72 -0.45 4.73
C MET A 266 -18.64 0.56 4.31
N PRO A 267 -17.85 1.10 5.28
CA PRO A 267 -16.87 2.14 5.04
C PRO A 267 -15.85 1.81 3.93
N PRO A 268 -15.30 2.84 3.27
CA PRO A 268 -14.27 2.67 2.23
C PRO A 268 -13.04 1.93 2.76
N ALA A 269 -12.26 1.37 1.84
CA ALA A 269 -11.01 0.70 2.20
C ALA A 269 -9.78 1.48 1.73
N LEU A 270 -8.69 1.32 2.47
CA LEU A 270 -7.36 1.76 2.07
C LEU A 270 -6.59 0.61 1.45
N THR A 271 -5.85 0.92 0.42
CA THR A 271 -4.80 0.06 -0.14
C THR A 271 -3.45 0.75 -0.05
N GLY A 272 -2.35 -0.01 0.09
CA GLY A 272 -1.01 0.55 0.28
C GLY A 272 -0.29 0.83 -1.02
N SER A 273 -0.64 0.55 -2.17
CA SER A 273 0.25 0.51 -3.34
C SER A 273 1.10 -0.78 -3.40
N PRO A 274 1.54 -1.21 -4.59
CA PRO A 274 2.42 -2.36 -4.72
C PRO A 274 3.84 -2.12 -4.14
N TRP A 275 4.13 -0.93 -3.60
CA TRP A 275 5.45 -0.55 -3.12
C TRP A 275 5.50 -0.44 -1.58
N LEU A 276 5.54 -1.57 -0.91
CA LEU A 276 6.05 -1.63 0.46
C LEU A 276 7.57 -1.62 0.41
N LEU A 277 8.18 -0.70 1.13
CA LEU A 277 9.63 -0.56 1.17
C LEU A 277 10.23 -1.57 2.15
N THR A 278 11.13 -2.39 1.65
CA THR A 278 11.90 -3.35 2.45
C THR A 278 13.39 -3.29 2.11
N LEU A 279 14.23 -3.52 3.11
CA LEU A 279 15.67 -3.63 2.97
C LEU A 279 16.05 -5.12 2.98
N MET A 280 16.77 -5.57 1.93
CA MET A 280 17.16 -6.97 1.86
C MET A 280 18.35 -7.23 2.78
N ASN A 281 18.32 -8.35 3.52
CA ASN A 281 19.49 -8.74 4.31
C ASN A 281 20.61 -9.25 3.40
N LYS A 282 21.85 -9.14 3.84
CA LYS A 282 23.04 -9.46 3.04
C LYS A 282 23.06 -8.71 1.70
N ALA A 283 22.54 -7.48 1.69
CA ALA A 283 22.58 -6.60 0.52
C ALA A 283 23.99 -6.45 -0.01
N PRO A 284 24.23 -6.62 -1.34
CA PRO A 284 25.57 -6.45 -1.92
C PRO A 284 26.10 -5.01 -1.80
N HIS A 285 25.22 -4.02 -1.75
CA HIS A 285 25.57 -2.60 -1.67
C HIS A 285 24.85 -1.93 -0.48
N PRO A 286 25.21 -2.27 0.78
CA PRO A 286 24.44 -1.90 1.97
C PRO A 286 24.42 -0.38 2.23
N ASN A 287 25.49 0.34 1.87
CA ASN A 287 25.53 1.80 2.04
C ASN A 287 24.66 2.51 0.99
N ALA A 288 24.74 2.08 -0.27
CA ALA A 288 23.89 2.61 -1.34
C ALA A 288 22.40 2.33 -1.07
N ALA A 289 22.07 1.14 -0.54
CA ALA A 289 20.74 0.81 -0.08
C ALA A 289 20.28 1.75 1.04
N ARG A 290 21.12 2.01 2.05
CA ARG A 290 20.81 2.93 3.15
C ARG A 290 20.57 4.35 2.66
N VAL A 291 21.37 4.85 1.74
CA VAL A 291 21.16 6.18 1.13
C VAL A 291 19.86 6.19 0.34
N PHE A 292 19.58 5.15 -0.44
CA PHE A 292 18.37 5.07 -1.24
C PHE A 292 17.09 5.03 -0.40
N VAL A 293 17.03 4.20 0.66
CA VAL A 293 15.82 4.11 1.49
C VAL A 293 15.51 5.42 2.22
N ASN A 294 16.51 6.19 2.62
CA ASN A 294 16.30 7.52 3.19
C ASN A 294 15.79 8.52 2.16
N TRP A 295 16.35 8.51 0.94
CA TRP A 295 15.93 9.43 -0.11
C TRP A 295 14.54 9.10 -0.66
N ILE A 296 14.25 7.81 -0.92
CA ILE A 296 12.96 7.44 -1.53
C ILE A 296 11.76 7.74 -0.60
N VAL A 297 11.96 7.78 0.72
CA VAL A 297 10.92 8.16 1.69
C VAL A 297 10.98 9.63 2.12
N SER A 298 11.88 10.42 1.57
CA SER A 298 11.87 11.88 1.68
C SER A 298 10.68 12.47 0.93
N LYS A 299 10.40 13.76 1.14
CA LYS A 299 9.38 14.47 0.37
C LYS A 299 9.61 14.29 -1.14
N GLU A 300 10.83 14.56 -1.61
CA GLU A 300 11.20 14.48 -3.02
C GLU A 300 10.97 13.07 -3.60
N GLY A 301 11.47 12.04 -2.93
CA GLY A 301 11.35 10.67 -3.41
C GLY A 301 9.90 10.19 -3.49
N LEU A 302 9.09 10.48 -2.45
CA LEU A 302 7.69 10.06 -2.43
C LEU A 302 6.83 10.79 -3.46
N GLU A 303 7.07 12.08 -3.71
CA GLU A 303 6.30 12.85 -4.69
C GLU A 303 6.46 12.36 -6.12
N ILE A 304 7.61 11.79 -6.49
CA ILE A 304 7.83 11.25 -7.84
C ILE A 304 6.81 10.14 -8.13
N TYR A 305 6.77 9.14 -7.27
CA TYR A 305 5.86 8.00 -7.45
C TYR A 305 4.40 8.40 -7.22
N ALA A 306 4.14 9.23 -6.22
CA ALA A 306 2.80 9.69 -5.90
C ALA A 306 2.10 10.34 -7.10
N ARG A 307 2.81 11.22 -7.81
CA ARG A 307 2.30 11.89 -9.01
C ARG A 307 2.14 10.95 -10.20
N ALA A 308 3.13 10.08 -10.43
CA ALA A 308 3.11 9.16 -11.56
C ALA A 308 1.94 8.16 -11.48
N GLU A 309 1.63 7.68 -10.27
CA GLU A 309 0.67 6.60 -10.03
C GLU A 309 -0.65 7.08 -9.40
N GLY A 310 -0.83 8.38 -9.20
CA GLY A 310 -2.04 8.92 -8.55
C GLY A 310 -2.22 8.36 -7.14
N ARG A 311 -1.17 8.41 -6.28
CA ARG A 311 -1.20 7.83 -4.93
C ARG A 311 -1.04 8.90 -3.87
N ALA A 312 -1.78 8.78 -2.77
CA ALA A 312 -1.57 9.62 -1.59
C ALA A 312 -0.36 9.11 -0.81
N ALA A 313 0.68 9.93 -0.67
CA ALA A 313 1.81 9.63 0.19
C ALA A 313 1.43 9.72 1.68
N LEU A 314 2.12 8.97 2.52
CA LEU A 314 1.87 8.98 3.97
C LEU A 314 2.60 10.10 4.72
N ARG A 315 3.23 11.05 3.99
CA ARG A 315 3.78 12.27 4.57
C ARG A 315 2.77 13.42 4.56
N THR A 316 2.89 14.32 5.54
CA THR A 316 2.02 15.51 5.68
C THR A 316 2.42 16.66 4.77
N ASP A 317 3.67 16.65 4.28
CA ASP A 317 4.28 17.76 3.53
C ASP A 317 4.40 17.47 2.00
N THR A 318 3.84 16.37 1.51
CA THR A 318 3.78 16.05 0.08
C THR A 318 2.58 16.73 -0.60
N ASP A 319 2.77 17.10 -1.86
CA ASP A 319 1.68 17.63 -2.68
C ASP A 319 0.72 16.51 -3.11
N GLU A 320 -0.57 16.74 -2.89
CA GLU A 320 -1.66 15.84 -3.28
C GLU A 320 -2.71 16.54 -4.16
N SER A 321 -2.38 17.70 -4.72
CA SER A 321 -3.31 18.51 -5.53
C SER A 321 -3.82 17.79 -6.78
N PHE A 322 -3.07 16.79 -7.26
CA PHE A 322 -3.42 15.94 -8.40
C PHE A 322 -4.49 14.87 -8.09
N LEU A 323 -4.81 14.62 -6.81
CA LEU A 323 -5.86 13.69 -6.39
C LEU A 323 -7.20 14.41 -6.24
N SER A 324 -8.28 13.73 -6.61
CA SER A 324 -9.65 14.20 -6.30
C SER A 324 -9.91 14.16 -4.79
N ALA A 325 -10.96 14.87 -4.34
CA ALA A 325 -11.32 14.88 -2.92
C ALA A 325 -11.77 13.50 -2.40
N GLU A 326 -12.32 12.66 -3.29
CA GLU A 326 -12.78 11.30 -2.99
C GLU A 326 -11.63 10.32 -2.87
N GLU A 327 -10.52 10.55 -3.57
CA GLU A 327 -9.33 9.67 -3.54
C GLU A 327 -8.39 9.97 -2.37
N ARG A 328 -8.55 11.13 -1.72
CA ARG A 328 -7.73 11.49 -0.56
C ARG A 328 -8.27 10.85 0.72
N PRO A 329 -7.48 10.04 1.42
CA PRO A 329 -7.86 9.58 2.74
C PRO A 329 -8.10 10.76 3.70
N LYS A 330 -9.25 10.78 4.35
CA LYS A 330 -9.66 11.85 5.27
C LYS A 330 -9.31 11.46 6.70
N GLU A 331 -8.85 12.44 7.46
CA GLU A 331 -8.59 12.26 8.90
C GLU A 331 -9.91 12.00 9.64
N GLY A 332 -9.86 11.18 10.68
CA GLY A 332 -11.05 10.83 11.49
C GLY A 332 -11.99 9.79 10.86
N ILE A 333 -11.81 9.41 9.61
CA ILE A 333 -12.58 8.34 8.98
C ILE A 333 -11.94 6.98 9.27
N LYS A 334 -12.73 6.03 9.76
CA LYS A 334 -12.30 4.65 9.92
C LYS A 334 -12.41 3.94 8.56
N TYR A 335 -11.27 3.59 7.99
CA TYR A 335 -11.18 2.82 6.77
C TYR A 335 -10.93 1.34 7.08
N PHE A 336 -11.41 0.45 6.20
CA PHE A 336 -10.93 -0.93 6.18
C PHE A 336 -9.53 -0.98 5.56
N ASP A 337 -8.55 -1.54 6.25
CA ASP A 337 -7.18 -1.60 5.74
C ASP A 337 -6.91 -2.92 5.02
N THR A 338 -6.83 -2.90 3.68
CA THR A 338 -6.52 -4.10 2.90
C THR A 338 -5.05 -4.53 3.03
N TYR A 339 -4.22 -3.71 3.68
CA TYR A 339 -2.80 -3.97 3.98
C TYR A 339 -2.56 -4.27 5.47
N ASP A 340 -3.64 -4.51 6.21
CA ASP A 340 -3.52 -5.08 7.54
C ASP A 340 -2.83 -6.45 7.49
N TRP A 341 -1.86 -6.66 8.38
CA TRP A 341 -1.05 -7.88 8.38
C TRP A 341 -1.87 -9.11 8.73
N GLN A 342 -2.69 -9.02 9.77
CA GLN A 342 -3.56 -10.10 10.22
C GLN A 342 -4.57 -10.50 9.14
N PHE A 343 -5.20 -9.50 8.52
CA PHE A 343 -6.08 -9.71 7.38
C PHE A 343 -5.37 -10.46 6.25
N THR A 344 -4.17 -10.01 5.88
CA THR A 344 -3.42 -10.56 4.75
C THR A 344 -2.96 -11.99 4.98
N VAL A 345 -2.38 -12.27 6.16
CA VAL A 345 -1.72 -13.57 6.44
C VAL A 345 -2.73 -14.62 6.87
N THR A 346 -3.77 -14.23 7.60
CA THR A 346 -4.62 -15.20 8.31
C THR A 346 -6.07 -15.18 7.82
N GLU A 347 -6.70 -14.00 7.79
CA GLU A 347 -8.16 -13.94 7.65
C GLU A 347 -8.62 -14.14 6.21
N LYS A 348 -7.94 -13.54 5.28
CA LYS A 348 -8.33 -13.55 3.86
C LYS A 348 -8.44 -14.96 3.29
N GLU A 349 -7.47 -15.82 3.56
CA GLU A 349 -7.48 -17.19 3.05
C GLU A 349 -8.57 -18.04 3.75
N LYS A 350 -8.74 -17.89 5.05
CA LYS A 350 -9.84 -18.56 5.78
C LYS A 350 -11.20 -18.18 5.21
N ILE A 351 -11.40 -16.88 4.95
CA ILE A 351 -12.65 -16.39 4.36
C ILE A 351 -12.83 -16.92 2.95
N ARG A 352 -11.79 -16.93 2.12
CA ARG A 352 -11.86 -17.49 0.76
C ARG A 352 -12.30 -18.94 0.76
N LEU A 353 -11.73 -19.76 1.64
CA LEU A 353 -12.15 -21.15 1.81
C LEU A 353 -13.60 -21.26 2.27
N ARG A 354 -14.00 -20.41 3.23
CA ARG A 354 -15.40 -20.35 3.68
C ARG A 354 -16.36 -19.95 2.57
N LEU A 355 -15.97 -18.99 1.73
CA LEU A 355 -16.76 -18.60 0.54
C LEU A 355 -16.89 -19.73 -0.46
N LYS A 356 -15.84 -20.54 -0.63
CA LYS A 356 -15.88 -21.73 -1.48
C LYS A 356 -16.94 -22.74 -1.01
N GLU A 357 -16.99 -23.00 0.28
CA GLU A 357 -18.03 -23.86 0.90
C GLU A 357 -19.43 -23.26 0.72
N LEU A 358 -19.59 -21.97 1.06
CA LEU A 358 -20.88 -21.29 0.99
C LEU A 358 -21.46 -21.24 -0.43
N LEU A 359 -20.64 -21.12 -1.45
CA LEU A 359 -21.06 -21.02 -2.85
C LEU A 359 -21.09 -22.41 -3.55
N GLY A 360 -20.78 -23.51 -2.84
CA GLY A 360 -20.81 -24.87 -3.39
C GLY A 360 -19.77 -25.11 -4.49
N ARG A 361 -18.59 -24.54 -4.37
CA ARG A 361 -17.53 -24.59 -5.40
C ARG A 361 -16.20 -25.16 -4.89
#